data_b1011cd047399ca6b0e749a27cbfc2a0
#
_entry.id   b1011cd047399ca6b0e749a27cbfc2a0
#
_cell.length_a   1.000
_cell.length_b   1.000
_cell.length_c   1.000
_cell.angle_alpha   90.00
_cell.angle_beta   90.00
_cell.angle_gamma   90.00
#
_symmetry.space_group_name_H-M   'P 1'
#
loop_
_entity.id
_entity.type
_entity.pdbx_description
1 polymer ?
#
loop_
_entity_poly.entity_id
_entity_poly.type
_entity_poly.pdbx_seq_one_letter_code
_entity_poly.pdbx_strand_id
1 'polypeptide(L)'
;MNYQSWIQHFRTNRLDRPEPDWSAPFSMPEKRRRLLARSIAEYQLGDGGGECCLVAQDAEAFRATGEEVREVVDLWFAEEREHSRLLARAVRRIGAEFVTTTFAFELFYAIRRRLGVQFEMLVLLVVEIVSTGYYRVLRRHVGDQPLADMCRLILRDEARHIDFHRDRLAARHPAGVGILWKWWFRLLGEACVWFLWLGHGRCFRALGGTRGEIFRHLRRGQAAFLAKLAKRCATTQHVTTGTTGTTGAHLVSSPIAH
;
A
#
# COMPACT_ATOMS: atom_id res chain seq x y z
N MET A 1 -13.37 -11.16 6.06
CA MET A 1 -12.31 -10.26 6.57
C MET A 1 -12.73 -9.76 7.94
N ASN A 2 -11.83 -9.59 8.88
CA ASN A 2 -12.13 -8.99 10.18
C ASN A 2 -11.90 -7.47 10.11
N TYR A 3 -12.94 -6.71 9.79
CA TYR A 3 -12.86 -5.25 9.66
C TYR A 3 -12.57 -4.57 10.99
N GLN A 4 -13.15 -5.02 12.11
CA GLN A 4 -12.92 -4.45 13.44
C GLN A 4 -11.44 -4.48 13.84
N SER A 5 -10.74 -5.57 13.55
CA SER A 5 -9.32 -5.68 13.80
C SER A 5 -8.50 -4.66 12.99
N TRP A 6 -8.90 -4.38 11.74
CA TRP A 6 -8.24 -3.38 10.91
C TRP A 6 -8.57 -1.96 11.33
N ILE A 7 -9.82 -1.67 11.68
CA ILE A 7 -10.24 -0.38 12.25
C ILE A 7 -9.42 -0.07 13.51
N GLN A 8 -9.35 -1.04 14.44
CA GLN A 8 -8.55 -0.89 15.66
C GLN A 8 -7.06 -0.67 15.36
N HIS A 9 -6.50 -1.40 14.38
CA HIS A 9 -5.13 -1.22 13.95
C HIS A 9 -4.85 0.21 13.49
N PHE A 10 -5.62 0.72 12.53
CA PHE A 10 -5.44 2.08 11.98
C PHE A 10 -5.64 3.16 13.05
N ARG A 11 -6.64 3.00 13.93
CA ARG A 11 -6.86 3.92 15.04
C ARG A 11 -5.68 3.97 16.01
N THR A 12 -5.11 2.80 16.36
CA THR A 12 -3.95 2.70 17.27
C THR A 12 -2.69 3.24 16.60
N ASN A 13 -2.43 2.88 15.34
CA ASN A 13 -1.24 3.32 14.61
C ASN A 13 -1.17 4.84 14.44
N ARG A 14 -2.33 5.50 14.36
CA ARG A 14 -2.42 6.96 14.30
C ARG A 14 -1.86 7.65 15.55
N LEU A 15 -1.90 7.00 16.71
CA LEU A 15 -1.45 7.55 17.99
C LEU A 15 0.05 7.36 18.23
N ASP A 16 0.68 6.35 17.61
CA ASP A 16 2.09 6.01 17.76
C ASP A 16 2.90 6.39 16.53
N ARG A 17 3.11 7.70 16.33
CA ARG A 17 3.83 8.24 15.17
C ARG A 17 4.87 9.28 15.61
N PRO A 18 6.09 8.84 15.98
CA PRO A 18 7.15 9.77 16.34
C PRO A 18 7.52 10.64 15.13
N GLU A 19 7.41 11.96 15.28
CA GLU A 19 7.77 12.92 14.24
C GLU A 19 9.29 12.91 14.02
N PRO A 20 9.79 12.89 12.77
CA PRO A 20 11.20 13.10 12.49
C PRO A 20 11.68 14.47 13.01
N ASP A 21 12.92 14.55 13.46
CA ASP A 21 13.51 15.83 13.86
C ASP A 21 13.82 16.71 12.65
N TRP A 22 12.81 17.41 12.18
CA TRP A 22 12.93 18.33 11.04
C TRP A 22 13.81 19.54 11.28
N SER A 23 14.21 19.82 12.54
CA SER A 23 15.10 20.92 12.92
C SER A 23 16.58 20.57 12.79
N ALA A 24 16.92 19.28 12.69
CA ALA A 24 18.29 18.82 12.52
C ALA A 24 18.97 19.51 11.31
N PRO A 25 20.28 19.80 11.37
CA PRO A 25 21.01 20.42 10.26
C PRO A 25 20.85 19.63 8.95
N PHE A 26 20.64 20.33 7.85
CA PHE A 26 20.57 19.71 6.52
C PHE A 26 21.80 20.11 5.70
N SER A 27 22.52 19.10 5.22
CA SER A 27 23.68 19.30 4.35
C SER A 27 23.69 18.24 3.26
N MET A 28 23.65 18.69 2.02
CA MET A 28 23.72 17.81 0.84
C MET A 28 24.35 18.58 -0.34
N PRO A 29 25.22 17.94 -1.14
CA PRO A 29 25.73 18.54 -2.36
C PRO A 29 24.60 19.00 -3.29
N GLU A 30 24.69 20.22 -3.83
CA GLU A 30 23.62 20.89 -4.56
C GLU A 30 23.01 20.05 -5.70
N LYS A 31 23.86 19.34 -6.47
CA LYS A 31 23.40 18.45 -7.54
C LYS A 31 22.50 17.32 -7.04
N ARG A 32 22.86 16.71 -5.90
CA ARG A 32 22.05 15.65 -5.26
C ARG A 32 20.75 16.25 -4.71
N ARG A 33 20.85 17.40 -4.04
CA ARG A 33 19.72 18.12 -3.47
C ARG A 33 18.64 18.42 -4.52
N ARG A 34 19.02 18.99 -5.68
CA ARG A 34 18.07 19.28 -6.77
C ARG A 34 17.36 18.05 -7.33
N LEU A 35 18.08 16.94 -7.51
CA LEU A 35 17.48 15.70 -8.01
C LEU A 35 16.56 15.06 -6.98
N LEU A 36 16.93 15.11 -5.69
CA LEU A 36 16.12 14.63 -4.58
C LEU A 36 14.86 15.49 -4.41
N ALA A 37 15.00 16.81 -4.47
CA ALA A 37 13.92 17.78 -4.37
C ALA A 37 12.81 17.51 -5.38
N ARG A 38 13.18 17.36 -6.65
CA ARG A 38 12.23 17.00 -7.71
C ARG A 38 11.56 15.64 -7.43
N SER A 39 12.36 14.63 -7.09
CA SER A 39 11.86 13.28 -6.85
C SER A 39 10.85 13.23 -5.70
N ILE A 40 11.13 13.90 -4.57
CA ILE A 40 10.22 13.92 -3.40
C ILE A 40 8.97 14.77 -3.70
N ALA A 41 9.10 15.89 -4.42
CA ALA A 41 7.94 16.72 -4.79
C ALA A 41 6.97 15.96 -5.72
N GLU A 42 7.49 15.22 -6.71
CA GLU A 42 6.66 14.36 -7.57
C GLU A 42 6.01 13.21 -6.78
N TYR A 43 6.71 12.66 -5.79
CA TYR A 43 6.17 11.60 -4.94
C TYR A 43 5.10 12.12 -3.99
N GLN A 44 5.29 13.32 -3.41
CA GLN A 44 4.30 13.99 -2.57
C GLN A 44 3.00 14.27 -3.35
N LEU A 45 3.09 14.64 -4.62
CA LEU A 45 1.93 14.79 -5.49
C LEU A 45 1.20 13.43 -5.66
N GLY A 46 1.94 12.32 -5.83
CA GLY A 46 1.37 10.98 -5.98
C GLY A 46 0.54 10.56 -4.78
N ASP A 47 1.07 10.75 -3.57
CA ASP A 47 0.42 10.31 -2.32
C ASP A 47 -0.72 11.25 -1.87
N GLY A 48 -0.68 12.54 -2.20
CA GLY A 48 -1.63 13.49 -1.64
C GLY A 48 -2.04 14.67 -2.49
N GLY A 49 -1.58 14.73 -3.73
CA GLY A 49 -1.92 15.84 -4.65
C GLY A 49 -3.32 15.75 -5.27
N GLY A 50 -4.02 14.62 -5.10
CA GLY A 50 -5.37 14.39 -5.60
C GLY A 50 -6.36 14.11 -4.50
N GLU A 51 -7.51 13.57 -4.89
CA GLU A 51 -8.49 13.03 -3.95
C GLU A 51 -7.87 11.80 -3.26
N CYS A 52 -7.51 11.95 -1.98
CA CYS A 52 -6.99 10.84 -1.18
C CYS A 52 -8.14 9.95 -0.72
N CYS A 53 -8.73 9.21 -1.68
CA CYS A 53 -9.87 8.31 -1.53
C CYS A 53 -9.93 7.32 -2.72
N LEU A 54 -10.89 6.38 -2.67
CA LEU A 54 -11.25 5.59 -3.84
C LEU A 54 -11.99 6.48 -4.85
N VAL A 55 -11.58 6.42 -6.13
CA VAL A 55 -12.11 7.26 -7.21
C VAL A 55 -12.73 6.46 -8.37
N ALA A 56 -12.77 5.13 -8.27
CA ALA A 56 -13.45 4.27 -9.25
C ALA A 56 -14.93 4.62 -9.36
N GLN A 57 -15.52 4.39 -10.53
CA GLN A 57 -16.91 4.72 -10.80
C GLN A 57 -17.92 4.05 -9.84
N ASP A 58 -17.56 2.91 -9.25
CA ASP A 58 -18.37 2.14 -8.28
C ASP A 58 -17.82 2.24 -6.84
N ALA A 59 -16.92 3.19 -6.57
CA ALA A 59 -16.27 3.33 -5.25
C ALA A 59 -17.28 3.61 -4.13
N GLU A 60 -18.28 4.48 -4.36
CA GLU A 60 -19.28 4.80 -3.35
C GLU A 60 -20.22 3.60 -3.10
N ALA A 61 -20.60 2.86 -4.12
CA ALA A 61 -21.37 1.62 -3.97
C ALA A 61 -20.59 0.57 -3.16
N PHE A 62 -19.27 0.47 -3.38
CA PHE A 62 -18.39 -0.40 -2.59
C PHE A 62 -18.34 0.04 -1.11
N ARG A 63 -18.19 1.33 -0.84
CA ARG A 63 -18.16 1.88 0.53
C ARG A 63 -19.50 1.72 1.25
N ALA A 64 -20.60 1.76 0.51
CA ALA A 64 -21.96 1.58 1.03
C ALA A 64 -22.31 0.12 1.37
N THR A 65 -21.45 -0.85 1.07
CA THR A 65 -21.69 -2.28 1.42
C THR A 65 -21.70 -2.55 2.94
N GLY A 66 -21.19 -1.62 3.75
CA GLY A 66 -21.25 -1.68 5.22
C GLY A 66 -20.51 -0.52 5.87
N GLU A 67 -20.93 -0.15 7.08
CA GLU A 67 -20.28 0.91 7.85
C GLU A 67 -18.80 0.61 8.15
N GLU A 68 -18.49 -0.63 8.49
CA GLU A 68 -17.11 -1.06 8.74
C GLU A 68 -16.24 -0.97 7.49
N VAL A 69 -16.81 -1.23 6.29
CA VAL A 69 -16.10 -1.08 5.02
C VAL A 69 -15.76 0.39 4.77
N ARG A 70 -16.74 1.26 4.98
CA ARG A 70 -16.56 2.71 4.87
C ARG A 70 -15.49 3.19 5.83
N GLU A 71 -15.60 2.85 7.09
CA GLU A 71 -14.68 3.29 8.12
C GLU A 71 -13.24 2.83 7.89
N VAL A 72 -13.03 1.55 7.54
CA VAL A 72 -11.68 1.03 7.32
C VAL A 72 -11.02 1.69 6.11
N VAL A 73 -11.77 1.97 5.05
CA VAL A 73 -11.27 2.69 3.88
C VAL A 73 -10.91 4.13 4.23
N ASP A 74 -11.75 4.83 4.99
CA ASP A 74 -11.50 6.20 5.41
C ASP A 74 -10.27 6.32 6.32
N LEU A 75 -10.05 5.35 7.22
CA LEU A 75 -8.88 5.27 8.08
C LEU A 75 -7.60 4.94 7.30
N TRP A 76 -7.67 4.03 6.33
CA TRP A 76 -6.53 3.76 5.46
C TRP A 76 -6.11 5.02 4.70
N PHE A 77 -7.03 5.70 4.02
CA PHE A 77 -6.72 6.95 3.34
C PHE A 77 -6.34 8.11 4.30
N ALA A 78 -6.69 8.02 5.59
CA ALA A 78 -6.16 8.95 6.57
C ALA A 78 -4.65 8.75 6.82
N GLU A 79 -4.14 7.51 6.76
CA GLU A 79 -2.70 7.24 6.79
C GLU A 79 -2.01 7.72 5.51
N GLU A 80 -2.62 7.57 4.32
CA GLU A 80 -2.08 8.12 3.08
C GLU A 80 -1.94 9.66 3.13
N ARG A 81 -2.92 10.34 3.72
CA ARG A 81 -2.82 11.80 3.96
C ARG A 81 -1.67 12.15 4.91
N GLU A 82 -1.37 11.28 5.86
CA GLU A 82 -0.23 11.45 6.76
C GLU A 82 1.10 11.24 6.02
N HIS A 83 1.19 10.27 5.10
CA HIS A 83 2.35 10.11 4.22
C HIS A 83 2.57 11.39 3.40
N SER A 84 1.52 11.93 2.79
CA SER A 84 1.57 13.20 2.07
C SER A 84 2.05 14.36 2.94
N ARG A 85 1.59 14.45 4.21
CA ARG A 85 2.05 15.46 5.17
C ARG A 85 3.54 15.35 5.46
N LEU A 86 4.03 14.13 5.69
CA LEU A 86 5.45 13.86 5.93
C LEU A 86 6.30 14.21 4.70
N LEU A 87 5.86 13.84 3.51
CA LEU A 87 6.52 14.19 2.25
C LEU A 87 6.52 15.70 2.00
N ALA A 88 5.44 16.41 2.35
CA ALA A 88 5.41 17.87 2.28
C ALA A 88 6.42 18.53 3.24
N ARG A 89 6.65 17.96 4.42
CA ARG A 89 7.73 18.39 5.33
C ARG A 89 9.09 18.15 4.69
N ALA A 90 9.30 17.01 4.05
CA ALA A 90 10.54 16.71 3.33
C ALA A 90 10.78 17.66 2.16
N VAL A 91 9.75 18.01 1.36
CA VAL A 91 9.82 19.01 0.28
C VAL A 91 10.33 20.36 0.84
N ARG A 92 9.74 20.84 1.94
CA ARG A 92 10.17 22.10 2.59
C ARG A 92 11.59 22.03 3.14
N ARG A 93 11.95 20.90 3.80
CA ARG A 93 13.30 20.69 4.35
C ARG A 93 14.38 20.77 3.29
N ILE A 94 14.12 20.25 2.10
CA ILE A 94 15.06 20.26 0.98
C ILE A 94 15.07 21.62 0.26
N GLY A 95 14.12 22.50 0.55
CA GLY A 95 13.94 23.78 -0.15
C GLY A 95 13.45 23.60 -1.59
N ALA A 96 12.52 22.65 -1.80
CA ALA A 96 11.90 22.38 -3.08
C ALA A 96 10.53 23.08 -3.21
N GLU A 97 10.11 23.30 -4.45
CA GLU A 97 8.76 23.73 -4.77
C GLU A 97 7.84 22.52 -4.90
N PHE A 98 6.57 22.71 -4.56
CA PHE A 98 5.55 21.69 -4.76
C PHE A 98 5.20 21.55 -6.23
N VAL A 99 5.06 20.30 -6.68
CA VAL A 99 4.55 19.98 -8.02
C VAL A 99 3.05 19.83 -7.95
N THR A 100 2.32 20.47 -8.85
CA THR A 100 0.85 20.46 -8.87
C THR A 100 0.27 19.42 -9.80
N THR A 101 0.99 19.00 -10.82
CA THR A 101 0.59 17.92 -11.75
C THR A 101 1.78 17.33 -12.48
N THR A 102 1.66 16.07 -12.91
CA THR A 102 2.56 15.40 -13.85
C THR A 102 1.76 14.53 -14.79
N PHE A 103 2.29 14.19 -15.97
CA PHE A 103 1.65 13.26 -16.89
C PHE A 103 1.35 11.90 -16.22
N ALA A 104 2.28 11.38 -15.42
CA ALA A 104 2.12 10.12 -14.71
C ALA A 104 0.96 10.18 -13.70
N PHE A 105 0.83 11.28 -12.98
CA PHE A 105 -0.26 11.54 -12.04
C PHE A 105 -1.63 11.58 -12.75
N GLU A 106 -1.75 12.36 -13.81
CA GLU A 106 -3.00 12.46 -14.58
C GLU A 106 -3.40 11.11 -15.19
N LEU A 107 -2.45 10.37 -15.77
CA LEU A 107 -2.69 9.04 -16.32
C LEU A 107 -3.15 8.07 -15.25
N PHE A 108 -2.51 8.09 -14.08
CA PHE A 108 -2.85 7.22 -12.95
C PHE A 108 -4.30 7.46 -12.48
N TYR A 109 -4.70 8.72 -12.32
CA TYR A 109 -6.06 9.07 -11.94
C TYR A 109 -7.08 8.76 -13.02
N ALA A 110 -6.76 9.01 -14.30
CA ALA A 110 -7.63 8.69 -15.42
C ALA A 110 -7.94 7.17 -15.51
N ILE A 111 -6.94 6.32 -15.24
CA ILE A 111 -7.11 4.87 -15.19
C ILE A 111 -8.00 4.47 -14.01
N ARG A 112 -7.72 4.99 -12.81
CA ARG A 112 -8.50 4.67 -11.60
C ARG A 112 -9.98 5.04 -11.74
N ARG A 113 -10.30 6.22 -12.30
CA ARG A 113 -11.67 6.71 -12.48
C ARG A 113 -12.49 5.93 -13.49
N ARG A 114 -11.86 5.29 -14.50
CA ARG A 114 -12.57 4.58 -15.59
C ARG A 114 -12.82 3.11 -15.32
N LEU A 115 -12.13 2.53 -14.37
CA LEU A 115 -12.22 1.11 -14.07
C LEU A 115 -12.91 0.91 -12.72
N GLY A 116 -13.45 -0.31 -12.49
CA GLY A 116 -14.15 -0.61 -11.25
C GLY A 116 -13.21 -0.70 -10.04
N VAL A 117 -13.78 -0.57 -8.84
CA VAL A 117 -13.06 -0.54 -7.55
C VAL A 117 -12.14 -1.75 -7.34
N GLN A 118 -12.47 -2.92 -7.88
CA GLN A 118 -11.62 -4.11 -7.73
C GLN A 118 -10.30 -3.97 -8.51
N PHE A 119 -10.34 -3.32 -9.67
CA PHE A 119 -9.14 -3.01 -10.41
C PHE A 119 -8.36 -1.87 -9.75
N GLU A 120 -9.04 -0.83 -9.28
CA GLU A 120 -8.43 0.24 -8.51
C GLU A 120 -7.67 -0.30 -7.30
N MET A 121 -8.28 -1.20 -6.52
CA MET A 121 -7.65 -1.86 -5.38
C MET A 121 -6.47 -2.76 -5.76
N LEU A 122 -6.45 -3.33 -6.97
CA LEU A 122 -5.28 -4.04 -7.49
C LEU A 122 -4.15 -3.06 -7.84
N VAL A 123 -4.47 -1.94 -8.48
CA VAL A 123 -3.49 -0.89 -8.82
C VAL A 123 -2.89 -0.31 -7.55
N LEU A 124 -3.70 0.02 -6.54
CA LEU A 124 -3.23 0.54 -5.26
C LEU A 124 -2.30 -0.47 -4.56
N LEU A 125 -2.67 -1.75 -4.47
CA LEU A 125 -1.77 -2.79 -3.94
C LEU A 125 -0.42 -2.83 -4.68
N VAL A 126 -0.42 -2.70 -6.01
CA VAL A 126 0.83 -2.69 -6.79
C VAL A 126 1.64 -1.45 -6.45
N VAL A 127 1.01 -0.29 -6.34
CA VAL A 127 1.67 0.97 -5.96
C VAL A 127 2.28 0.87 -4.57
N GLU A 128 1.57 0.33 -3.56
CA GLU A 128 2.09 0.06 -2.21
C GLU A 128 3.40 -0.76 -2.23
N ILE A 129 3.43 -1.83 -3.04
CA ILE A 129 4.63 -2.66 -3.15
C ILE A 129 5.77 -1.92 -3.86
N VAL A 130 5.47 -1.12 -4.89
CA VAL A 130 6.46 -0.33 -5.63
C VAL A 130 7.00 0.80 -4.75
N SER A 131 6.14 1.49 -4.00
CA SER A 131 6.51 2.59 -3.09
C SER A 131 7.42 2.10 -1.96
N THR A 132 7.22 0.86 -1.44
CA THR A 132 8.18 0.27 -0.51
C THR A 132 9.61 0.18 -1.10
N GLY A 133 9.73 -0.05 -2.40
CA GLY A 133 11.02 -0.04 -3.11
C GLY A 133 11.66 1.35 -3.11
N TYR A 134 10.87 2.38 -3.43
CA TYR A 134 11.29 3.78 -3.41
C TYR A 134 11.79 4.19 -2.02
N TYR A 135 10.98 4.01 -0.99
CA TYR A 135 11.32 4.42 0.37
C TYR A 135 12.50 3.65 0.96
N ARG A 136 12.67 2.36 0.62
CA ARG A 136 13.84 1.58 1.04
C ARG A 136 15.14 2.09 0.45
N VAL A 137 15.15 2.38 -0.86
CA VAL A 137 16.32 2.95 -1.54
C VAL A 137 16.61 4.35 -1.01
N LEU A 138 15.59 5.19 -0.89
CA LEU A 138 15.75 6.53 -0.33
C LEU A 138 16.31 6.46 1.10
N ARG A 139 15.71 5.70 2.00
CA ARG A 139 16.18 5.51 3.37
C ARG A 139 17.64 5.09 3.47
N ARG A 140 18.05 4.18 2.58
CA ARG A 140 19.42 3.62 2.59
C ARG A 140 20.48 4.62 2.12
N HIS A 141 20.13 5.48 1.17
CA HIS A 141 21.10 6.25 0.40
C HIS A 141 21.02 7.77 0.59
N VAL A 142 19.98 8.29 1.26
CA VAL A 142 19.74 9.73 1.33
C VAL A 142 20.80 10.47 2.17
N GLY A 143 21.34 9.82 3.21
CA GLY A 143 22.36 10.41 4.07
C GLY A 143 21.86 11.54 4.98
N ASP A 144 20.54 11.74 5.08
CA ASP A 144 19.88 12.71 5.97
C ASP A 144 18.96 11.94 6.92
N GLN A 145 19.17 12.09 8.23
CA GLN A 145 18.48 11.29 9.23
C GLN A 145 16.96 11.56 9.27
N PRO A 146 16.46 12.81 9.26
CA PRO A 146 15.03 13.07 9.24
C PRO A 146 14.31 12.47 8.03
N LEU A 147 14.94 12.52 6.84
CA LEU A 147 14.38 11.87 5.64
C LEU A 147 14.40 10.35 5.76
N ALA A 148 15.44 9.76 6.36
CA ALA A 148 15.50 8.33 6.61
C ALA A 148 14.43 7.88 7.64
N ASP A 149 14.18 8.70 8.67
CA ASP A 149 13.16 8.44 9.69
C ASP A 149 11.74 8.55 9.11
N MET A 150 11.48 9.56 8.27
CA MET A 150 10.26 9.65 7.47
C MET A 150 10.03 8.37 6.66
N CYS A 151 11.02 7.94 5.89
CA CYS A 151 10.91 6.71 5.10
C CYS A 151 10.66 5.48 5.98
N ARG A 152 11.20 5.42 7.20
CA ARG A 152 10.95 4.32 8.15
C ARG A 152 9.50 4.29 8.60
N LEU A 153 8.91 5.44 8.92
CA LEU A 153 7.51 5.55 9.30
C LEU A 153 6.59 5.09 8.16
N ILE A 154 6.78 5.64 6.96
CA ILE A 154 5.99 5.27 5.79
C ILE A 154 6.14 3.76 5.50
N LEU A 155 7.34 3.21 5.50
CA LEU A 155 7.57 1.77 5.29
C LEU A 155 6.88 0.86 6.31
N ARG A 156 6.70 1.32 7.55
CA ARG A 156 5.94 0.60 8.59
C ARG A 156 4.47 0.49 8.19
N ASP A 157 3.90 1.60 7.76
CA ASP A 157 2.49 1.69 7.37
C ASP A 157 2.22 0.93 6.07
N GLU A 158 3.06 1.10 5.05
CA GLU A 158 2.99 0.37 3.77
C GLU A 158 2.98 -1.16 3.96
N ALA A 159 3.76 -1.66 4.91
CA ALA A 159 3.75 -3.09 5.23
C ALA A 159 2.37 -3.55 5.73
N ARG A 160 1.64 -2.70 6.44
CA ARG A 160 0.29 -2.99 6.95
C ARG A 160 -0.78 -2.80 5.87
N HIS A 161 -0.63 -1.80 5.00
CA HIS A 161 -1.48 -1.63 3.81
C HIS A 161 -1.42 -2.86 2.90
N ILE A 162 -0.23 -3.39 2.65
CA ILE A 162 -0.04 -4.63 1.88
C ILE A 162 -0.70 -5.83 2.59
N ASP A 163 -0.61 -5.92 3.93
CA ASP A 163 -1.28 -6.97 4.72
C ASP A 163 -2.81 -6.80 4.69
N PHE A 164 -3.32 -5.57 4.72
CA PHE A 164 -4.75 -5.26 4.55
C PHE A 164 -5.27 -5.76 3.19
N HIS A 165 -4.57 -5.44 2.10
CA HIS A 165 -4.90 -5.95 0.76
C HIS A 165 -4.88 -7.48 0.68
N ARG A 166 -3.92 -8.13 1.36
CA ARG A 166 -3.85 -9.59 1.45
C ARG A 166 -5.10 -10.17 2.11
N ASP A 167 -5.50 -9.63 3.26
CA ASP A 167 -6.65 -10.13 4.02
C ASP A 167 -7.96 -9.90 3.28
N ARG A 168 -8.08 -8.76 2.58
CA ARG A 168 -9.20 -8.46 1.68
C ARG A 168 -9.30 -9.46 0.53
N LEU A 169 -8.18 -9.75 -0.13
CA LEU A 169 -8.15 -10.71 -1.24
C LEU A 169 -8.43 -12.13 -0.77
N ALA A 170 -7.88 -12.57 0.37
CA ALA A 170 -8.14 -13.89 0.94
C ALA A 170 -9.63 -14.07 1.30
N ALA A 171 -10.28 -13.02 1.83
CA ALA A 171 -11.71 -13.05 2.13
C ALA A 171 -12.58 -13.16 0.87
N ARG A 172 -12.18 -12.48 -0.22
CA ARG A 172 -12.89 -12.50 -1.50
C ARG A 172 -12.64 -13.77 -2.30
N HIS A 173 -11.45 -14.33 -2.19
CA HIS A 173 -10.98 -15.49 -2.95
C HIS A 173 -10.46 -16.57 -2.01
N PRO A 174 -11.33 -17.25 -1.23
CA PRO A 174 -10.89 -18.23 -0.26
C PRO A 174 -10.17 -19.44 -0.88
N ALA A 175 -10.47 -19.77 -2.15
CA ALA A 175 -9.74 -20.78 -2.92
C ALA A 175 -8.41 -20.26 -3.52
N GLY A 176 -8.07 -19.00 -3.26
CA GLY A 176 -6.91 -18.33 -3.85
C GLY A 176 -7.23 -17.59 -5.14
N VAL A 177 -6.28 -16.76 -5.57
CA VAL A 177 -6.39 -16.00 -6.83
C VAL A 177 -5.93 -16.84 -8.03
N GLY A 178 -6.62 -16.70 -9.16
CA GLY A 178 -6.33 -17.44 -10.39
C GLY A 178 -4.98 -17.04 -11.02
N ILE A 179 -4.51 -17.87 -11.98
CA ILE A 179 -3.23 -17.64 -12.67
C ILE A 179 -3.22 -16.32 -13.46
N LEU A 180 -4.32 -15.96 -14.09
CA LEU A 180 -4.46 -14.74 -14.87
C LEU A 180 -4.32 -13.50 -13.96
N TRP A 181 -4.93 -13.52 -12.77
CA TRP A 181 -4.76 -12.45 -11.79
C TRP A 181 -3.30 -12.29 -11.37
N LYS A 182 -2.59 -13.41 -11.08
CA LYS A 182 -1.15 -13.41 -10.73
C LYS A 182 -0.29 -12.83 -11.85
N TRP A 183 -0.67 -13.11 -13.10
CA TRP A 183 0.00 -12.58 -14.29
C TRP A 183 -0.16 -11.04 -14.37
N TRP A 184 -1.41 -10.56 -14.28
CA TRP A 184 -1.70 -9.13 -14.27
C TRP A 184 -1.01 -8.39 -13.12
N PHE A 185 -1.03 -8.96 -11.93
CA PHE A 185 -0.35 -8.41 -10.76
C PHE A 185 1.15 -8.21 -11.00
N ARG A 186 1.82 -9.19 -11.61
CA ARG A 186 3.25 -9.09 -11.95
C ARG A 186 3.50 -8.08 -13.06
N LEU A 187 2.74 -8.12 -14.12
CA LEU A 187 2.87 -7.22 -15.28
C LEU A 187 2.68 -5.76 -14.88
N LEU A 188 1.63 -5.46 -14.11
CA LEU A 188 1.40 -4.12 -13.58
C LEU A 188 2.57 -3.66 -12.69
N GLY A 189 3.10 -4.53 -11.84
CA GLY A 189 4.26 -4.21 -11.01
C GLY A 189 5.50 -3.88 -11.84
N GLU A 190 5.81 -4.67 -12.86
CA GLU A 190 6.95 -4.39 -13.76
C GLU A 190 6.72 -3.06 -14.51
N ALA A 191 5.51 -2.78 -14.99
CA ALA A 191 5.19 -1.50 -15.63
C ALA A 191 5.37 -0.33 -14.63
N CYS A 192 4.80 -0.41 -13.43
CA CYS A 192 4.91 0.64 -12.42
C CYS A 192 6.37 0.90 -12.00
N VAL A 193 7.19 -0.16 -11.81
CA VAL A 193 8.61 0.04 -11.44
C VAL A 193 9.42 0.63 -12.59
N TRP A 194 9.08 0.35 -13.84
CA TRP A 194 9.68 1.05 -14.97
C TRP A 194 9.31 2.53 -14.99
N PHE A 195 8.05 2.88 -14.77
CA PHE A 195 7.63 4.30 -14.61
C PHE A 195 8.39 4.97 -13.47
N LEU A 196 8.48 4.32 -12.32
CA LEU A 196 9.26 4.81 -11.18
C LEU A 196 10.73 5.05 -11.57
N TRP A 197 11.36 4.10 -12.28
CA TRP A 197 12.74 4.23 -12.69
C TRP A 197 12.95 5.35 -13.72
N LEU A 198 12.05 5.52 -14.66
CA LEU A 198 12.13 6.59 -15.67
C LEU A 198 12.00 7.97 -15.02
N GLY A 199 11.08 8.15 -14.07
CA GLY A 199 10.90 9.41 -13.35
C GLY A 199 12.02 9.69 -12.33
N HIS A 200 12.38 8.72 -11.50
CA HIS A 200 13.22 8.93 -10.32
C HIS A 200 14.62 8.32 -10.42
N GLY A 201 14.95 7.61 -11.49
CA GLY A 201 16.23 6.89 -11.63
C GLY A 201 17.47 7.81 -11.64
N ARG A 202 17.34 9.08 -12.04
CA ARG A 202 18.42 10.08 -11.93
C ARG A 202 18.72 10.39 -10.46
N CYS A 203 17.67 10.57 -9.66
CA CYS A 203 17.78 10.78 -8.22
C CYS A 203 18.43 9.57 -7.55
N PHE A 204 17.93 8.37 -7.79
CA PHE A 204 18.48 7.14 -7.19
C PHE A 204 19.98 6.98 -7.49
N ARG A 205 20.41 7.14 -8.76
CA ARG A 205 21.81 7.05 -9.12
C ARG A 205 22.68 8.12 -8.43
N ALA A 206 22.17 9.34 -8.33
CA ALA A 206 22.89 10.41 -7.65
C ALA A 206 23.06 10.15 -6.15
N LEU A 207 22.12 9.44 -5.53
CA LEU A 207 22.21 9.01 -4.14
C LEU A 207 23.07 7.74 -3.95
N GLY A 208 23.32 6.94 -4.99
CA GLY A 208 24.06 5.70 -4.93
C GLY A 208 23.20 4.43 -5.08
N GLY A 209 21.89 4.60 -5.31
CA GLY A 209 20.98 3.50 -5.58
C GLY A 209 21.07 2.99 -7.01
N THR A 210 20.66 1.75 -7.25
CA THR A 210 20.73 1.11 -8.57
C THR A 210 19.38 0.64 -9.07
N ARG A 211 19.23 0.53 -10.41
CA ARG A 211 18.05 -0.07 -11.02
C ARG A 211 17.78 -1.48 -10.49
N GLY A 212 18.84 -2.31 -10.42
CA GLY A 212 18.72 -3.67 -9.94
C GLY A 212 18.22 -3.78 -8.49
N GLU A 213 18.51 -2.79 -7.64
CA GLU A 213 18.03 -2.72 -6.27
C GLU A 213 16.50 -2.50 -6.24
N ILE A 214 15.97 -1.51 -6.97
CA ILE A 214 14.54 -1.20 -7.06
C ILE A 214 13.75 -2.40 -7.60
N PHE A 215 14.16 -2.95 -8.74
CA PHE A 215 13.48 -4.08 -9.36
C PHE A 215 13.50 -5.34 -8.48
N ARG A 216 14.57 -5.55 -7.74
CA ARG A 216 14.68 -6.65 -6.78
C ARG A 216 13.72 -6.47 -5.61
N HIS A 217 13.53 -5.24 -5.12
CA HIS A 217 12.54 -4.94 -4.06
C HIS A 217 11.13 -5.25 -4.55
N LEU A 218 10.73 -4.81 -5.75
CA LEU A 218 9.44 -5.15 -6.33
C LEU A 218 9.22 -6.66 -6.40
N ARG A 219 10.12 -7.39 -7.08
CA ARG A 219 9.95 -8.82 -7.32
C ARG A 219 9.89 -9.64 -6.04
N ARG A 220 10.71 -9.27 -5.05
CA ARG A 220 10.65 -9.87 -3.70
C ARG A 220 9.34 -9.53 -2.99
N GLY A 221 8.88 -8.30 -3.08
CA GLY A 221 7.60 -7.86 -2.50
C GLY A 221 6.42 -8.62 -3.09
N GLN A 222 6.34 -8.72 -4.42
CA GLN A 222 5.29 -9.48 -5.11
C GLN A 222 5.34 -10.99 -4.78
N ALA A 223 6.51 -11.59 -4.76
CA ALA A 223 6.67 -13.00 -4.39
C ALA A 223 6.24 -13.27 -2.94
N ALA A 224 6.69 -12.42 -2.01
CA ALA A 224 6.32 -12.51 -0.60
C ALA A 224 4.81 -12.31 -0.37
N PHE A 225 4.20 -11.35 -1.08
CA PHE A 225 2.75 -11.14 -1.04
C PHE A 225 1.98 -12.37 -1.50
N LEU A 226 2.33 -12.95 -2.66
CA LEU A 226 1.66 -14.13 -3.21
C LEU A 226 1.81 -15.36 -2.28
N ALA A 227 2.98 -15.56 -1.69
CA ALA A 227 3.22 -16.65 -0.74
C ALA A 227 2.37 -16.48 0.54
N LYS A 228 2.35 -15.26 1.11
CA LYS A 228 1.52 -14.95 2.28
C LYS A 228 0.02 -15.05 1.98
N LEU A 229 -0.43 -14.62 0.80
CA LEU A 229 -1.81 -14.74 0.35
C LEU A 229 -2.24 -16.19 0.26
N ALA A 230 -1.44 -17.06 -0.37
CA ALA A 230 -1.73 -18.49 -0.48
C ALA A 230 -1.85 -19.14 0.90
N LYS A 231 -0.94 -18.82 1.83
CA LYS A 231 -1.01 -19.30 3.21
C LYS A 231 -2.28 -18.81 3.92
N ARG A 232 -2.67 -17.56 3.74
CA ARG A 232 -3.88 -16.98 4.36
C ARG A 232 -5.15 -17.64 3.85
N CYS A 233 -5.25 -17.90 2.54
CA CYS A 233 -6.38 -18.62 1.95
C CYS A 233 -6.51 -20.04 2.51
N ALA A 234 -5.40 -20.79 2.62
CA ALA A 234 -5.41 -22.14 3.22
C ALA A 234 -5.93 -22.14 4.66
N THR A 235 -5.51 -21.18 5.49
CA THR A 235 -6.01 -21.03 6.87
C THR A 235 -7.51 -20.75 6.91
N THR A 236 -8.03 -19.93 6.00
CA THR A 236 -9.46 -19.59 5.93
C THR A 236 -10.31 -20.82 5.57
N GLN A 237 -9.84 -21.69 4.67
CA GLN A 237 -10.53 -22.92 4.31
C GLN A 237 -10.64 -23.91 5.47
N HIS A 238 -9.58 -24.09 6.25
CA HIS A 238 -9.60 -24.99 7.41
C HIS A 238 -10.60 -24.57 8.49
N VAL A 239 -10.78 -23.28 8.72
CA VAL A 239 -11.78 -22.75 9.66
C VAL A 239 -13.21 -23.05 9.18
N THR A 240 -13.47 -22.92 7.89
CA THR A 240 -14.82 -23.14 7.32
C THR A 240 -15.20 -24.62 7.30
N THR A 241 -14.25 -25.54 7.06
CA THR A 241 -14.50 -27.00 7.06
C THR A 241 -14.61 -27.58 8.47
N GLY A 242 -13.93 -26.99 9.46
CA GLY A 242 -14.02 -27.45 10.87
C GLY A 242 -15.36 -27.15 11.56
N THR A 243 -16.10 -26.12 11.08
CA THR A 243 -17.38 -25.71 11.67
C THR A 243 -18.57 -26.52 11.14
N THR A 244 -18.43 -27.25 10.04
CA THR A 244 -19.49 -28.10 9.45
C THR A 244 -19.47 -29.54 9.97
N GLY A 245 -18.52 -29.91 10.82
CA GLY A 245 -18.34 -31.29 11.32
C GLY A 245 -19.05 -31.64 12.65
N THR A 246 -19.75 -30.70 13.32
CA THR A 246 -20.25 -30.90 14.69
C THR A 246 -21.78 -30.82 14.83
N THR A 247 -22.54 -30.98 13.75
CA THR A 247 -24.01 -31.06 13.80
C THR A 247 -24.48 -32.37 13.14
N GLY A 248 -24.17 -33.51 13.77
CA GLY A 248 -24.65 -34.81 13.35
C GLY A 248 -24.69 -35.76 14.52
N ALA A 249 -25.89 -36.19 14.90
CA ALA A 249 -26.21 -37.29 15.77
C ALA A 249 -26.48 -36.98 17.27
N HIS A 250 -27.71 -36.67 17.58
CA HIS A 250 -28.44 -37.34 18.68
C HIS A 250 -29.94 -37.36 18.34
N LEU A 251 -30.34 -38.31 17.52
CA LEU A 251 -31.71 -38.81 17.52
C LEU A 251 -31.81 -39.83 18.66
N VAL A 252 -32.31 -39.41 19.79
CA VAL A 252 -32.75 -40.30 20.84
C VAL A 252 -34.17 -40.76 20.48
N SER A 253 -34.29 -41.97 20.03
CA SER A 253 -35.56 -42.72 19.94
C SER A 253 -36.04 -43.04 21.36
N SER A 254 -37.18 -42.46 21.74
CA SER A 254 -37.99 -42.95 22.91
C SER A 254 -39.00 -43.96 22.43
N PRO A 255 -39.14 -45.13 23.12
CA PRO A 255 -40.17 -46.10 22.79
C PRO A 255 -41.50 -45.70 23.40
N ILE A 256 -42.56 -45.87 22.61
CA ILE A 256 -43.94 -45.83 23.02
C ILE A 256 -44.27 -47.12 23.79
N ALA A 257 -44.78 -47.02 24.98
CA ALA A 257 -45.44 -48.11 25.67
C ALA A 257 -46.86 -47.64 26.08
N HIS A 258 -47.85 -48.42 25.59
CA HIS A 258 -49.24 -48.59 25.96
C HIS A 258 -50.11 -47.41 26.38
#